data_849e07500881b917ace194127674eb54
#
_entry.id   849e07500881b917ace194127674eb54
#
_cell.length_a   1.000
_cell.length_b   1.000
_cell.length_c   1.000
_cell.angle_alpha   90.00
_cell.angle_beta   90.00
_cell.angle_gamma   90.00
#
_symmetry.space_group_name_H-M   'P 1'
#
loop_
_entity.id
_entity.type
_entity.pdbx_description
1 polymer ?
#
loop_
_entity_poly.entity_id
_entity_poly.type
_entity_poly.pdbx_seq_one_letter_code
_entity_poly.pdbx_strand_id
1 'polypeptide(L)'
;ERQFGWSRTALSGAFSLARLEGAILGPVEGFLVDRIGTQRMVLIGYILMGLGFIWLGQVETLWQFYASFMTISLGSGLGGWLAIIAMVNNWFTRQRSFAMASAMSGIHFGGLLVPLFALGIETFEFRGAATIIGVILLIVVGPATKIIRNRPEDMGLQPDGDSERSSESVLTEDEEPDFTAGQALKTPVFWILTIMQVASSIAIV
;
A
#
# COMPACT_ATOMS: atom_id res chain seq x y z
N GLU A 1 21.88 7.17 13.29
CA GLU A 1 22.62 7.91 14.33
C GLU A 1 24.10 8.01 14.02
N ARG A 2 24.78 6.86 13.77
CA ARG A 2 26.25 6.84 13.58
C ARG A 2 26.73 7.61 12.34
N GLN A 3 25.92 7.70 11.30
CA GLN A 3 26.32 8.29 10.01
C GLN A 3 25.94 9.77 9.89
N PHE A 4 24.88 10.23 10.54
CA PHE A 4 24.34 11.59 10.37
C PHE A 4 24.29 12.41 11.66
N GLY A 5 24.57 11.81 12.83
CA GLY A 5 24.55 12.50 14.12
C GLY A 5 23.17 12.98 14.59
N TRP A 6 22.07 12.57 13.92
CA TRP A 6 20.71 12.98 14.26
C TRP A 6 20.20 12.22 15.49
N SER A 7 19.39 12.90 16.31
CA SER A 7 18.77 12.28 17.48
C SER A 7 17.73 11.22 17.10
N ARG A 8 17.52 10.24 17.99
CA ARG A 8 16.46 9.24 17.82
C ARG A 8 15.09 9.87 17.71
N THR A 9 14.85 10.93 18.48
CA THR A 9 13.62 11.71 18.46
C THR A 9 13.35 12.31 17.08
N ALA A 10 14.38 12.87 16.43
CA ALA A 10 14.25 13.40 15.08
C ALA A 10 13.89 12.29 14.06
N LEU A 11 14.53 11.13 14.15
CA LEU A 11 14.21 9.99 13.28
C LEU A 11 12.78 9.47 13.53
N SER A 12 12.37 9.35 14.80
CA SER A 12 11.00 8.93 15.15
C SER A 12 9.94 9.92 14.67
N GLY A 13 10.28 11.21 14.61
CA GLY A 13 9.40 12.25 14.07
C GLY A 13 8.97 12.00 12.63
N ALA A 14 9.85 11.45 11.79
CA ALA A 14 9.50 11.09 10.41
C ALA A 14 8.45 9.99 10.34
N PHE A 15 8.54 8.96 11.21
CA PHE A 15 7.53 7.90 11.28
C PHE A 15 6.17 8.43 11.75
N SER A 16 6.16 9.33 12.74
CA SER A 16 4.92 9.96 13.21
C SER A 16 4.28 10.81 12.12
N LEU A 17 5.09 11.55 11.37
CA LEU A 17 4.62 12.38 10.27
C LEU A 17 4.05 11.52 9.13
N ALA A 18 4.70 10.42 8.78
CA ALA A 18 4.20 9.48 7.78
C ALA A 18 2.86 8.84 8.17
N ARG A 19 2.66 8.54 9.47
CA ARG A 19 1.37 8.06 9.95
C ARG A 19 0.26 9.11 9.85
N LEU A 20 0.58 10.37 10.15
CA LEU A 20 -0.35 11.50 9.97
C LEU A 20 -0.70 11.71 8.49
N GLU A 21 0.29 11.63 7.62
CA GLU A 21 0.10 11.69 6.17
C GLU A 21 -0.91 10.64 5.71
N GLY A 22 -0.68 9.35 6.04
CA GLY A 22 -1.58 8.28 5.67
C GLY A 22 -3.01 8.46 6.22
N ALA A 23 -3.16 9.00 7.43
CA ALA A 23 -4.46 9.29 8.01
C ALA A 23 -5.21 10.40 7.25
N ILE A 24 -4.50 11.43 6.78
CA ILE A 24 -5.09 12.55 6.05
C ILE A 24 -5.32 12.20 4.58
N LEU A 25 -4.37 11.52 3.94
CA LEU A 25 -4.40 11.22 2.51
C LEU A 25 -5.15 9.93 2.18
N GLY A 26 -5.38 9.03 3.15
CA GLY A 26 -6.09 7.78 2.92
C GLY A 26 -7.43 7.92 2.17
N PRO A 27 -8.33 8.86 2.53
CA PRO A 27 -9.55 9.09 1.76
C PRO A 27 -9.30 9.58 0.33
N VAL A 28 -8.24 10.37 0.11
CA VAL A 28 -7.84 10.86 -1.22
C VAL A 28 -7.27 9.71 -2.04
N GLU A 29 -6.44 8.88 -1.44
CA GLU A 29 -5.87 7.68 -2.06
C GLU A 29 -6.96 6.71 -2.50
N GLY A 30 -7.96 6.45 -1.63
CA GLY A 30 -9.13 5.64 -1.97
C GLY A 30 -9.90 6.19 -3.17
N PHE A 31 -10.20 7.48 -3.18
CA PHE A 31 -10.85 8.14 -4.31
C PHE A 31 -10.02 8.05 -5.61
N LEU A 32 -8.70 8.18 -5.49
CA LEU A 32 -7.80 8.04 -6.64
C LEU A 32 -7.79 6.61 -7.20
N VAL A 33 -7.75 5.59 -6.34
CA VAL A 33 -7.81 4.18 -6.77
C VAL A 33 -9.06 3.92 -7.59
N ASP A 34 -10.22 4.41 -7.14
CA ASP A 34 -11.49 4.22 -7.83
C ASP A 34 -11.51 4.93 -9.19
N ARG A 35 -10.88 6.10 -9.30
CA ARG A 35 -10.89 6.92 -10.51
C ARG A 35 -9.84 6.55 -11.54
N ILE A 36 -8.63 6.25 -11.12
CA ILE A 36 -7.46 6.02 -12.00
C ILE A 36 -7.26 4.54 -12.26
N GLY A 37 -7.74 3.69 -11.37
CA GLY A 37 -7.59 2.24 -11.39
C GLY A 37 -6.32 1.76 -10.68
N THR A 38 -6.38 0.53 -10.17
CA THR A 38 -5.34 -0.10 -9.34
C THR A 38 -3.99 -0.19 -10.05
N GLN A 39 -3.98 -0.55 -11.33
CA GLN A 39 -2.75 -0.73 -12.10
C GLN A 39 -1.90 0.55 -12.15
N ARG A 40 -2.54 1.68 -12.45
CA ARG A 40 -1.85 2.98 -12.54
C ARG A 40 -1.44 3.48 -11.16
N MET A 41 -2.27 3.24 -10.15
CA MET A 41 -1.96 3.61 -8.78
C MET A 41 -0.73 2.86 -8.25
N VAL A 42 -0.64 1.55 -8.49
CA VAL A 42 0.54 0.75 -8.16
C VAL A 42 1.77 1.30 -8.89
N LEU A 43 1.65 1.57 -10.19
CA LEU A 43 2.78 2.12 -10.96
C LEU A 43 3.28 3.44 -10.39
N ILE A 44 2.40 4.41 -10.18
CA ILE A 44 2.73 5.73 -9.63
C ILE A 44 3.31 5.59 -8.22
N GLY A 45 2.67 4.81 -7.36
CA GLY A 45 3.11 4.62 -5.98
C GLY A 45 4.51 4.03 -5.89
N TYR A 46 4.80 2.96 -6.64
CA TYR A 46 6.13 2.35 -6.63
C TYR A 46 7.19 3.21 -7.30
N ILE A 47 6.85 4.01 -8.33
CA ILE A 47 7.77 4.99 -8.90
C ILE A 47 8.14 6.05 -7.85
N LEU A 48 7.15 6.62 -7.16
CA LEU A 48 7.38 7.58 -6.07
C LEU A 48 8.23 6.95 -4.97
N MET A 49 7.91 5.74 -4.56
CA MET A 49 8.66 5.02 -3.54
C MET A 49 10.11 4.76 -3.97
N GLY A 50 10.33 4.31 -5.21
CA GLY A 50 11.67 4.08 -5.76
C GLY A 50 12.51 5.36 -5.83
N LEU A 51 11.92 6.46 -6.32
CA LEU A 51 12.56 7.79 -6.34
C LEU A 51 12.84 8.30 -4.93
N GLY A 52 11.91 8.09 -4.00
CA GLY A 52 12.09 8.44 -2.60
C GLY A 52 13.25 7.69 -1.94
N PHE A 53 13.44 6.39 -2.24
CA PHE A 53 14.58 5.62 -1.76
C PHE A 53 15.91 6.07 -2.38
N ILE A 54 15.94 6.40 -3.68
CA ILE A 54 17.14 6.97 -4.31
C ILE A 54 17.49 8.31 -3.66
N TRP A 55 16.49 9.15 -3.42
CA TRP A 55 16.68 10.43 -2.73
C TRP A 55 17.17 10.22 -1.30
N LEU A 56 16.61 9.27 -0.57
CA LEU A 56 17.02 8.90 0.78
C LEU A 56 18.49 8.48 0.84
N GLY A 57 19.01 7.84 -0.20
CA GLY A 57 20.43 7.50 -0.33
C GLY A 57 21.35 8.71 -0.50
N GLN A 58 20.83 9.88 -0.90
CA GLN A 58 21.59 11.10 -1.16
C GLN A 58 21.37 12.21 -0.10
N VAL A 59 20.68 11.88 0.99
CA VAL A 59 20.30 12.83 2.03
C VAL A 59 21.53 13.32 2.79
N GLU A 60 21.62 14.65 2.97
CA GLU A 60 22.67 15.32 3.75
C GLU A 60 22.09 16.11 4.93
N THR A 61 20.83 16.56 4.82
CA THR A 61 20.16 17.36 5.83
C THR A 61 18.92 16.64 6.39
N LEU A 62 18.55 17.01 7.61
CA LEU A 62 17.35 16.46 8.26
C LEU A 62 16.08 16.73 7.45
N TRP A 63 15.98 17.88 6.80
CA TRP A 63 14.82 18.21 5.95
C TRP A 63 14.71 17.33 4.72
N GLN A 64 15.83 17.04 4.07
CA GLN A 64 15.86 16.08 2.96
C GLN A 64 15.46 14.69 3.41
N PHE A 65 15.88 14.28 4.62
CA PHE A 65 15.45 13.02 5.21
C PHE A 65 13.92 12.97 5.40
N TYR A 66 13.32 13.99 5.99
CA TYR A 66 11.87 14.06 6.13
C TYR A 66 11.16 14.05 4.77
N ALA A 67 11.62 14.85 3.83
CA ALA A 67 11.00 14.93 2.50
C ALA A 67 11.10 13.61 1.73
N SER A 68 12.26 12.95 1.72
CA SER A 68 12.42 11.63 1.09
C SER A 68 11.57 10.56 1.76
N PHE A 69 11.50 10.58 3.11
CA PHE A 69 10.68 9.64 3.88
C PHE A 69 9.18 9.83 3.60
N MET A 70 8.70 11.07 3.52
CA MET A 70 7.32 11.39 3.14
C MET A 70 7.02 10.94 1.71
N THR A 71 7.97 11.12 0.77
CA THR A 71 7.81 10.63 -0.61
C THR A 71 7.67 9.10 -0.66
N ILE A 72 8.47 8.38 0.15
CA ILE A 72 8.37 6.91 0.27
C ILE A 72 7.02 6.52 0.87
N SER A 73 6.60 7.21 1.95
CA SER A 73 5.32 6.98 2.62
C SER A 73 4.14 7.16 1.67
N LEU A 74 4.10 8.28 0.96
CA LEU A 74 3.08 8.58 -0.05
C LEU A 74 3.05 7.50 -1.15
N GLY A 75 4.22 7.13 -1.67
CA GLY A 75 4.32 6.06 -2.66
C GLY A 75 3.82 4.71 -2.14
N SER A 76 4.11 4.39 -0.89
CA SER A 76 3.63 3.17 -0.22
C SER A 76 2.12 3.18 0.01
N GLY A 77 1.52 4.33 0.34
CA GLY A 77 0.08 4.49 0.46
C GLY A 77 -0.63 4.26 -0.87
N LEU A 78 -0.22 5.00 -1.90
CA LEU A 78 -0.81 4.93 -3.23
C LEU A 78 -0.70 3.54 -3.90
N GLY A 79 0.48 2.92 -3.83
CA GLY A 79 0.76 1.65 -4.51
C GLY A 79 0.59 0.40 -3.65
N GLY A 80 0.38 0.56 -2.34
CA GLY A 80 0.41 -0.53 -1.37
C GLY A 80 -0.97 -1.06 -1.01
N TRP A 81 -1.33 -0.89 0.24
CA TRP A 81 -2.46 -1.55 0.87
C TRP A 81 -3.80 -1.30 0.19
N LEU A 82 -4.15 -0.03 -0.09
CA LEU A 82 -5.43 0.32 -0.70
C LEU A 82 -5.58 -0.24 -2.12
N ALA A 83 -4.50 -0.18 -2.90
CA ALA A 83 -4.50 -0.74 -4.24
C ALA A 83 -4.68 -2.27 -4.24
N ILE A 84 -4.07 -2.97 -3.26
CA ILE A 84 -4.22 -4.42 -3.10
C ILE A 84 -5.66 -4.78 -2.72
N ILE A 85 -6.25 -4.07 -1.75
CA ILE A 85 -7.65 -4.29 -1.34
C ILE A 85 -8.59 -4.08 -2.53
N ALA A 86 -8.44 -2.98 -3.25
CA ALA A 86 -9.28 -2.69 -4.41
C ALA A 86 -9.14 -3.78 -5.50
N MET A 87 -7.92 -4.23 -5.76
CA MET A 87 -7.67 -5.31 -6.73
C MET A 87 -8.33 -6.62 -6.29
N VAL A 88 -8.15 -7.03 -5.03
CA VAL A 88 -8.76 -8.26 -4.51
C VAL A 88 -10.28 -8.17 -4.55
N ASN A 89 -10.85 -7.02 -4.20
CA ASN A 89 -12.30 -6.81 -4.26
C ASN A 89 -12.87 -6.89 -5.68
N ASN A 90 -12.11 -6.42 -6.68
CA ASN A 90 -12.53 -6.47 -8.08
C ASN A 90 -12.43 -7.88 -8.68
N TRP A 91 -11.45 -8.68 -8.25
CA TRP A 91 -11.18 -9.98 -8.85
C TRP A 91 -11.86 -11.15 -8.14
N PHE A 92 -12.17 -10.99 -6.84
CA PHE A 92 -12.70 -12.08 -6.01
C PHE A 92 -13.95 -11.62 -5.26
N THR A 93 -15.04 -12.32 -5.45
CA THR A 93 -16.30 -12.18 -4.71
C THR A 93 -16.41 -13.27 -3.66
N ARG A 94 -16.49 -14.50 -4.08
CA ARG A 94 -16.67 -15.68 -3.21
C ARG A 94 -15.41 -16.05 -2.42
N GLN A 95 -14.22 -15.92 -3.05
CA GLN A 95 -12.94 -16.29 -2.43
C GLN A 95 -12.16 -15.07 -1.89
N ARG A 96 -12.83 -13.95 -1.67
CA ARG A 96 -12.23 -12.68 -1.22
C ARG A 96 -11.36 -12.85 0.02
N SER A 97 -11.85 -13.58 1.04
CA SER A 97 -11.11 -13.79 2.30
C SER A 97 -9.81 -14.56 2.08
N PHE A 98 -9.82 -15.60 1.25
CA PHE A 98 -8.62 -16.37 0.93
C PHE A 98 -7.63 -15.55 0.09
N ALA A 99 -8.11 -14.82 -0.91
CA ALA A 99 -7.28 -13.95 -1.73
C ALA A 99 -6.63 -12.84 -0.89
N MET A 100 -7.39 -12.24 0.04
CA MET A 100 -6.89 -11.23 0.96
C MET A 100 -5.83 -11.81 1.90
N ALA A 101 -6.07 -12.97 2.50
CA ALA A 101 -5.10 -13.65 3.36
C ALA A 101 -3.80 -13.98 2.60
N SER A 102 -3.92 -14.43 1.34
CA SER A 102 -2.78 -14.71 0.48
C SER A 102 -1.98 -13.44 0.14
N ALA A 103 -2.66 -12.34 -0.18
CA ALA A 103 -2.01 -11.05 -0.40
C ALA A 103 -1.29 -10.54 0.85
N MET A 104 -1.91 -10.70 2.03
CA MET A 104 -1.29 -10.34 3.31
C MET A 104 -0.07 -11.18 3.64
N SER A 105 -0.04 -12.45 3.26
CA SER A 105 1.13 -13.30 3.51
C SER A 105 2.39 -12.75 2.84
N GLY A 106 2.24 -12.04 1.70
CA GLY A 106 3.34 -11.35 1.03
C GLY A 106 4.07 -10.33 1.92
N ILE A 107 3.35 -9.63 2.80
CA ILE A 107 3.93 -8.68 3.76
C ILE A 107 4.84 -9.42 4.73
N HIS A 108 4.42 -10.58 5.22
CA HIS A 108 5.20 -11.41 6.15
C HIS A 108 6.42 -12.02 5.47
N PHE A 109 6.30 -12.43 4.20
CA PHE A 109 7.46 -12.85 3.41
C PHE A 109 8.46 -11.72 3.19
N GLY A 110 7.99 -10.47 3.08
CA GLY A 110 8.86 -9.29 3.07
C GLY A 110 9.76 -9.22 4.31
N GLY A 111 9.26 -9.64 5.48
CA GLY A 111 10.05 -9.73 6.71
C GLY A 111 11.26 -10.68 6.62
N LEU A 112 11.19 -11.73 5.80
CA LEU A 112 12.33 -12.64 5.57
C LEU A 112 13.48 -11.96 4.81
N LEU A 113 13.22 -10.84 4.13
CA LEU A 113 14.25 -10.06 3.43
C LEU A 113 15.01 -9.11 4.36
N VAL A 114 14.55 -8.91 5.60
CA VAL A 114 15.20 -8.01 6.56
C VAL A 114 16.68 -8.35 6.81
N PRO A 115 17.09 -9.63 7.01
CA PRO A 115 18.50 -9.98 7.14
C PRO A 115 19.31 -9.63 5.88
N LEU A 116 18.73 -9.78 4.70
CA LEU A 116 19.36 -9.43 3.43
C LEU A 116 19.58 -7.90 3.32
N PHE A 117 18.63 -7.10 3.79
CA PHE A 117 18.79 -5.66 3.90
C PHE A 117 19.90 -5.27 4.89
N ALA A 118 19.97 -5.96 6.03
CA ALA A 118 21.03 -5.73 7.01
C ALA A 118 22.43 -5.98 6.41
N LEU A 119 22.61 -7.10 5.72
CA LEU A 119 23.85 -7.40 4.98
C LEU A 119 24.14 -6.37 3.88
N GLY A 120 23.11 -5.90 3.19
CA GLY A 120 23.25 -4.83 2.19
C GLY A 120 23.77 -3.53 2.81
N ILE A 121 23.29 -3.15 3.98
CA ILE A 121 23.74 -1.95 4.71
C ILE A 121 25.18 -2.13 5.20
N GLU A 122 25.57 -3.31 5.67
CA GLU A 122 26.95 -3.61 6.06
C GLU A 122 27.94 -3.53 4.89
N THR A 123 27.49 -3.93 3.70
CA THR A 123 28.37 -4.01 2.50
C THR A 123 28.44 -2.70 1.73
N PHE A 124 27.30 -2.00 1.56
CA PHE A 124 27.17 -0.83 0.69
C PHE A 124 26.93 0.47 1.46
N GLU A 125 27.00 0.44 2.79
CA GLU A 125 26.54 1.50 3.68
C GLU A 125 25.05 1.83 3.48
N PHE A 126 24.49 2.66 4.36
CA PHE A 126 23.07 3.03 4.28
C PHE A 126 22.72 3.73 2.96
N ARG A 127 23.60 4.61 2.47
CA ARG A 127 23.35 5.38 1.24
C ARG A 127 23.29 4.48 0.01
N GLY A 128 24.24 3.55 -0.11
CA GLY A 128 24.25 2.59 -1.21
C GLY A 128 23.07 1.63 -1.16
N ALA A 129 22.78 1.07 0.01
CA ALA A 129 21.66 0.16 0.19
C ALA A 129 20.31 0.82 -0.16
N ALA A 130 20.05 2.05 0.31
CA ALA A 130 18.85 2.79 -0.03
C ALA A 130 18.72 3.04 -1.54
N THR A 131 19.80 3.46 -2.19
CA THR A 131 19.81 3.70 -3.64
C THR A 131 19.56 2.40 -4.43
N ILE A 132 20.17 1.29 -4.03
CA ILE A 132 19.97 -0.02 -4.66
C ILE A 132 18.50 -0.46 -4.55
N ILE A 133 17.89 -0.31 -3.37
CA ILE A 133 16.46 -0.62 -3.16
C ILE A 133 15.60 0.20 -4.12
N GLY A 134 15.84 1.51 -4.20
CA GLY A 134 15.09 2.40 -5.09
C GLY A 134 15.20 1.99 -6.55
N VAL A 135 16.40 1.65 -7.02
CA VAL A 135 16.64 1.18 -8.39
C VAL A 135 15.94 -0.16 -8.65
N ILE A 136 16.01 -1.11 -7.73
CA ILE A 136 15.33 -2.41 -7.85
C ILE A 136 13.82 -2.19 -7.97
N LEU A 137 13.23 -1.33 -7.12
CA LEU A 137 11.80 -1.01 -7.18
C LEU A 137 11.41 -0.45 -8.54
N LEU A 138 12.18 0.49 -9.11
CA LEU A 138 11.91 1.07 -10.42
C LEU A 138 12.03 0.05 -11.56
N ILE A 139 12.99 -0.86 -11.49
CA ILE A 139 13.15 -1.92 -12.49
C ILE A 139 12.01 -2.92 -12.42
N VAL A 140 11.60 -3.31 -11.22
CA VAL A 140 10.59 -4.37 -11.01
C VAL A 140 9.18 -3.86 -11.27
N VAL A 141 8.87 -2.60 -10.94
CA VAL A 141 7.50 -2.08 -11.04
C VAL A 141 6.97 -2.09 -12.48
N GLY A 142 7.79 -1.74 -13.46
CA GLY A 142 7.37 -1.68 -14.86
C GLY A 142 6.85 -3.03 -15.38
N PRO A 143 7.61 -4.12 -15.30
CA PRO A 143 7.12 -5.46 -15.64
C PRO A 143 5.96 -5.94 -14.76
N ALA A 144 6.03 -5.69 -13.43
CA ALA A 144 5.01 -6.15 -12.50
C ALA A 144 3.64 -5.53 -12.79
N THR A 145 3.58 -4.24 -13.10
CA THR A 145 2.32 -3.55 -13.40
C THR A 145 1.69 -4.00 -14.71
N LYS A 146 2.45 -4.54 -15.66
CA LYS A 146 1.88 -5.12 -16.89
C LYS A 146 1.07 -6.39 -16.62
N ILE A 147 1.37 -7.10 -15.54
CA ILE A 147 0.65 -8.30 -15.11
C ILE A 147 -0.65 -7.91 -14.38
N ILE A 148 -0.64 -6.78 -13.67
CA ILE A 148 -1.80 -6.28 -12.94
C ILE A 148 -2.87 -5.81 -13.92
N ARG A 149 -4.12 -6.27 -13.73
CA ARG A 149 -5.31 -5.81 -14.46
C ARG A 149 -6.30 -5.23 -13.46
N ASN A 150 -6.98 -4.16 -13.85
CA ASN A 150 -7.90 -3.47 -12.95
C ASN A 150 -9.12 -4.33 -12.64
N ARG A 151 -9.68 -4.99 -13.64
CA ARG A 151 -10.90 -5.78 -13.54
C ARG A 151 -10.80 -7.04 -14.40
N PRO A 152 -11.44 -8.15 -13.99
CA PRO A 152 -11.50 -9.36 -14.79
C PRO A 152 -12.26 -9.15 -16.10
N GLU A 153 -13.26 -8.25 -16.12
CA GLU A 153 -14.06 -7.93 -17.30
C GLU A 153 -13.21 -7.35 -18.44
N ASP A 154 -12.11 -6.64 -18.13
CA ASP A 154 -11.15 -6.12 -19.12
C ASP A 154 -10.49 -7.25 -19.94
N MET A 155 -10.59 -8.50 -19.47
CA MET A 155 -10.06 -9.71 -20.11
C MET A 155 -11.18 -10.66 -20.59
N GLY A 156 -12.44 -10.25 -20.49
CA GLY A 156 -13.59 -11.12 -20.79
C GLY A 156 -13.80 -12.23 -19.77
N LEU A 157 -13.29 -12.06 -18.55
CA LEU A 157 -13.44 -12.97 -17.42
C LEU A 157 -14.45 -12.39 -16.43
N GLN A 158 -15.06 -13.26 -15.64
CA GLN A 158 -15.85 -12.86 -14.49
C GLN A 158 -15.05 -12.98 -13.19
N PRO A 159 -15.46 -12.28 -12.11
CA PRO A 159 -14.87 -12.47 -10.79
C PRO A 159 -14.84 -13.96 -10.41
N ASP A 160 -13.83 -14.37 -9.66
CA ASP A 160 -13.55 -15.77 -9.28
C ASP A 160 -13.27 -16.73 -10.46
N GLY A 161 -13.21 -16.23 -11.70
CA GLY A 161 -13.00 -17.05 -12.91
C GLY A 161 -14.22 -17.88 -13.30
N ASP A 162 -15.39 -17.53 -12.79
CA ASP A 162 -16.63 -18.23 -13.12
C ASP A 162 -17.00 -18.01 -14.61
N SER A 163 -17.53 -19.04 -15.27
CA SER A 163 -18.05 -18.93 -16.64
C SER A 163 -19.48 -18.36 -16.59
N GLU A 164 -19.91 -17.67 -17.66
CA GLU A 164 -21.23 -17.02 -17.76
C GLU A 164 -22.42 -17.90 -17.34
N ARG A 165 -22.29 -19.23 -17.42
CA ARG A 165 -23.33 -20.19 -17.01
C ARG A 165 -23.57 -20.25 -15.50
N SER A 166 -22.63 -19.80 -14.68
CA SER A 166 -22.76 -19.83 -13.21
C SER A 166 -23.46 -18.58 -12.68
N SER A 167 -23.63 -17.55 -13.51
CA SER A 167 -24.23 -16.27 -13.10
C SER A 167 -25.74 -16.33 -12.89
N GLU A 168 -26.43 -17.30 -13.52
CA GLU A 168 -27.89 -17.46 -13.36
C GLU A 168 -28.30 -17.97 -11.98
N SER A 169 -27.38 -18.60 -11.24
CA SER A 169 -27.67 -19.12 -9.89
C SER A 169 -27.30 -18.16 -8.75
N VAL A 170 -26.64 -17.05 -9.06
CA VAL A 170 -26.16 -16.05 -8.04
C VAL A 170 -27.14 -14.87 -7.89
N LEU A 171 -28.21 -14.82 -8.67
CA LEU A 171 -29.21 -13.73 -8.63
C LEU A 171 -30.09 -13.69 -7.36
N THR A 172 -29.74 -14.44 -6.32
CA THR A 172 -30.45 -14.45 -5.03
C THR A 172 -29.57 -14.14 -3.82
N GLU A 173 -28.32 -13.75 -3.99
CA GLU A 173 -27.57 -13.12 -2.90
C GLU A 173 -27.91 -11.62 -2.93
N ASP A 174 -28.49 -11.16 -1.83
CA ASP A 174 -28.91 -9.78 -1.56
C ASP A 174 -27.90 -8.80 -2.17
N GLU A 175 -28.37 -7.89 -3.03
CA GLU A 175 -27.60 -6.72 -3.45
C GLU A 175 -27.13 -6.02 -2.19
N GLU A 176 -25.86 -6.18 -1.81
CA GLU A 176 -25.29 -5.42 -0.71
C GLU A 176 -25.51 -3.93 -1.04
N PRO A 177 -26.21 -3.20 -0.20
CA PRO A 177 -26.54 -1.81 -0.49
C PRO A 177 -25.25 -1.00 -0.65
N ASP A 178 -25.09 -0.40 -1.81
CA ASP A 178 -23.94 0.43 -2.14
C ASP A 178 -24.00 1.71 -1.28
N PHE A 179 -23.24 1.72 -0.18
CA PHE A 179 -23.19 2.86 0.73
C PHE A 179 -22.29 3.95 0.18
N THR A 180 -22.84 5.11 -0.07
CA THR A 180 -22.01 6.30 -0.32
C THR A 180 -21.24 6.68 0.95
N ALA A 181 -20.05 7.31 0.79
CA ALA A 181 -19.24 7.76 1.92
C ALA A 181 -20.05 8.61 2.94
N GLY A 182 -20.96 9.45 2.45
CA GLY A 182 -21.83 10.24 3.31
C GLY A 182 -22.87 9.43 4.09
N GLN A 183 -23.30 8.30 3.57
CA GLN A 183 -24.20 7.37 4.28
C GLN A 183 -23.43 6.55 5.31
N ALA A 184 -22.23 6.08 4.97
CA ALA A 184 -21.35 5.36 5.88
C ALA A 184 -21.03 6.18 7.14
N LEU A 185 -20.69 7.47 6.98
CA LEU A 185 -20.42 8.39 8.08
C LEU A 185 -21.61 8.61 9.03
N LYS A 186 -22.83 8.35 8.59
CA LYS A 186 -24.06 8.45 9.42
C LYS A 186 -24.36 7.18 10.20
N THR A 187 -23.68 6.07 9.88
CA THR A 187 -23.91 4.80 10.56
C THR A 187 -23.12 4.72 11.87
N PRO A 188 -23.74 4.29 12.99
CA PRO A 188 -23.02 4.09 14.24
C PRO A 188 -21.93 3.02 14.13
N VAL A 189 -22.12 2.05 13.24
CA VAL A 189 -21.14 0.97 12.98
C VAL A 189 -19.81 1.54 12.50
N PHE A 190 -19.84 2.55 11.61
CA PHE A 190 -18.63 3.23 11.13
C PHE A 190 -17.81 3.80 12.30
N TRP A 191 -18.46 4.51 13.22
CA TRP A 191 -17.77 5.12 14.36
C TRP A 191 -17.27 4.11 15.37
N ILE A 192 -18.02 3.03 15.62
CA ILE A 192 -17.58 1.93 16.50
C ILE A 192 -16.32 1.29 15.93
N LEU A 193 -16.31 0.94 14.65
CA LEU A 193 -15.14 0.35 13.99
C LEU A 193 -13.94 1.31 14.00
N THR A 194 -14.18 2.60 13.77
CA THR A 194 -13.12 3.63 13.81
C THR A 194 -12.52 3.73 15.22
N ILE A 195 -13.33 3.76 16.26
CA ILE A 195 -12.85 3.81 17.65
C ILE A 195 -12.08 2.55 18.02
N MET A 196 -12.58 1.37 17.61
CA MET A 196 -11.88 0.10 17.84
C MET A 196 -10.51 0.09 17.14
N GLN A 197 -10.43 0.59 15.91
CA GLN A 197 -9.19 0.66 15.16
C GLN A 197 -8.19 1.63 15.81
N VAL A 198 -8.63 2.79 16.28
CA VAL A 198 -7.80 3.74 17.03
C VAL A 198 -7.30 3.12 18.33
N ALA A 199 -8.17 2.46 19.09
CA ALA A 199 -7.80 1.79 20.34
C ALA A 199 -6.76 0.68 20.10
N SER A 200 -6.96 -0.14 19.07
CA SER A 200 -6.00 -1.17 18.65
C SER A 200 -4.65 -0.57 18.27
N SER A 201 -4.64 0.54 17.54
CA SER A 201 -3.40 1.20 17.13
C SER A 201 -2.60 1.76 18.32
N ILE A 202 -3.28 2.24 19.36
CA ILE A 202 -2.63 2.71 20.60
C ILE A 202 -2.03 1.54 21.38
N ALA A 203 -2.67 0.37 21.38
CA ALA A 203 -2.20 -0.80 22.11
C ALA A 203 -0.94 -1.46 21.51
N ILE A 204 -0.60 -1.16 20.25
CA ILE A 204 0.54 -1.74 19.51
C ILE A 204 1.79 -0.82 19.58
N VAL A 205 1.65 0.42 20.04
CA VAL A 205 2.75 1.38 20.23
C VAL A 205 3.34 1.26 21.63
#